data_16d260ccc641f4ee9a4e67ebd0745afc
#
_entry.id   16d260ccc641f4ee9a4e67ebd0745afc
#
_cell.length_a   1.000
_cell.length_b   1.000
_cell.length_c   1.000
_cell.angle_alpha   90.00
_cell.angle_beta   90.00
_cell.angle_gamma   90.00
#
_symmetry.space_group_name_H-M   'P 1'
#
loop_
_entity.id
_entity.type
_entity.pdbx_description
1 polymer ?
#
loop_
_entity_poly.entity_id
_entity_poly.type
_entity_poly.pdbx_seq_one_letter_code
_entity_poly.pdbx_strand_id
1 'polypeptide(L)'
;MGSVIETNVVCQIGLVVTDVEKTGQAFADFFGIERPEVADSGPDEIVKADVYGERSTASCKMMFFDTPTVQIELIEPDEKPSAWRDILNEKGEGLHHIAFQVKDAEGKIKTLGEKGFPLMQKGNYGNGSGMYAYIDARKDLKLIFELLESF
;
A
#
# COMPACT_ATOMS: atom_id res chain seq x y z
N MET A 1 -21.30 6.09 17.63
CA MET A 1 -20.56 6.69 16.53
C MET A 1 -20.03 5.58 15.63
N GLY A 2 -20.34 5.60 14.35
CA GLY A 2 -19.90 4.59 13.40
C GLY A 2 -18.44 4.75 12.99
N SER A 3 -17.83 3.64 12.54
CA SER A 3 -16.50 3.65 11.93
C SER A 3 -16.53 4.40 10.61
N VAL A 4 -15.55 5.26 10.35
CA VAL A 4 -15.45 6.00 9.08
C VAL A 4 -15.26 5.04 7.90
N ILE A 5 -14.43 4.01 8.08
CA ILE A 5 -14.14 3.03 7.02
C ILE A 5 -15.00 1.76 7.11
N GLU A 6 -15.88 1.69 8.11
CA GLU A 6 -16.86 0.61 8.31
C GLU A 6 -16.26 -0.77 8.53
N THR A 7 -15.00 -0.83 8.90
CA THR A 7 -14.29 -2.07 9.22
C THR A 7 -13.12 -1.81 10.16
N ASN A 8 -12.71 -2.80 10.93
CA ASN A 8 -11.46 -2.80 11.69
C ASN A 8 -10.64 -4.07 11.43
N VAL A 9 -10.96 -4.77 10.33
CA VAL A 9 -10.22 -5.98 9.94
C VAL A 9 -9.00 -5.60 9.15
N VAL A 10 -7.83 -5.72 9.75
CA VAL A 10 -6.55 -5.54 9.07
C VAL A 10 -6.32 -6.73 8.14
N CYS A 11 -6.21 -6.48 6.84
CA CYS A 11 -6.01 -7.54 5.85
C CYS A 11 -4.59 -7.62 5.30
N GLN A 12 -3.77 -6.58 5.49
CA GLN A 12 -2.42 -6.54 4.94
C GLN A 12 -1.50 -5.68 5.81
N ILE A 13 -0.23 -6.07 5.87
CA ILE A 13 0.86 -5.28 6.45
C ILE A 13 1.88 -5.05 5.32
N GLY A 14 2.17 -3.80 5.00
CA GLY A 14 3.11 -3.43 3.95
C GLY A 14 4.43 -2.93 4.50
N LEU A 15 5.52 -3.41 3.92
CA LEU A 15 6.89 -2.99 4.25
C LEU A 15 7.56 -2.41 3.00
N VAL A 16 8.26 -1.28 3.14
CA VAL A 16 9.14 -0.79 2.08
C VAL A 16 10.54 -1.35 2.26
N VAL A 17 11.13 -1.79 1.16
CA VAL A 17 12.44 -2.45 1.14
C VAL A 17 13.28 -1.91 -0.03
N THR A 18 14.59 -2.08 0.04
CA THR A 18 15.50 -1.67 -1.04
C THR A 18 15.73 -2.77 -2.07
N ASP A 19 15.50 -4.02 -1.70
CA ASP A 19 15.70 -5.20 -2.57
C ASP A 19 14.63 -6.25 -2.24
N VAL A 20 13.58 -6.28 -3.04
CA VAL A 20 12.42 -7.16 -2.82
C VAL A 20 12.80 -8.63 -2.93
N GLU A 21 13.75 -8.98 -3.80
CA GLU A 21 14.17 -10.39 -3.97
C GLU A 21 14.97 -10.87 -2.77
N LYS A 22 15.90 -10.06 -2.29
CA LYS A 22 16.72 -10.40 -1.12
C LYS A 22 15.88 -10.50 0.15
N THR A 23 15.07 -9.49 0.43
CA THR A 23 14.20 -9.51 1.60
C THR A 23 13.12 -10.59 1.48
N GLY A 24 12.57 -10.77 0.28
CA GLY A 24 11.60 -11.83 0.02
C GLY A 24 12.17 -13.22 0.25
N GLN A 25 13.42 -13.47 -0.15
CA GLN A 25 14.06 -14.75 0.12
C GLN A 25 14.24 -14.97 1.63
N ALA A 26 14.61 -13.93 2.37
CA ALA A 26 14.75 -14.01 3.82
C ALA A 26 13.41 -14.36 4.49
N PHE A 27 12.31 -13.76 4.06
CA PHE A 27 10.96 -14.11 4.53
C PHE A 27 10.59 -15.55 4.20
N ALA A 28 10.86 -15.98 2.95
CA ALA A 28 10.57 -17.35 2.51
C ALA A 28 11.33 -18.38 3.34
N ASP A 29 12.62 -18.12 3.58
CA ASP A 29 13.46 -18.99 4.42
C ASP A 29 12.95 -19.04 5.87
N PHE A 30 12.56 -17.88 6.42
CA PHE A 30 12.05 -17.81 7.79
C PHE A 30 10.74 -18.59 7.95
N PHE A 31 9.83 -18.47 6.98
CA PHE A 31 8.54 -19.18 7.01
C PHE A 31 8.64 -20.64 6.53
N GLY A 32 9.78 -21.04 5.94
CA GLY A 32 9.95 -22.39 5.39
C GLY A 32 9.08 -22.66 4.18
N ILE A 33 8.92 -21.69 3.30
CA ILE A 33 8.10 -21.76 2.09
C ILE A 33 8.93 -21.40 0.86
N GLU A 34 8.42 -21.75 -0.33
CA GLU A 34 8.99 -21.30 -1.58
C GLU A 34 8.77 -19.77 -1.72
N ARG A 35 9.80 -19.08 -2.23
CA ARG A 35 9.71 -17.64 -2.45
C ARG A 35 8.63 -17.33 -3.51
N PRO A 36 7.66 -16.44 -3.19
CA PRO A 36 6.68 -15.99 -4.17
C PRO A 36 7.33 -15.24 -5.34
N GLU A 37 6.59 -15.16 -6.45
CA GLU A 37 7.02 -14.39 -7.61
C GLU A 37 7.03 -12.89 -7.32
N VAL A 38 7.94 -12.17 -7.97
CA VAL A 38 7.95 -10.71 -7.96
C VAL A 38 6.86 -10.22 -8.93
N ALA A 39 6.00 -9.33 -8.43
CA ALA A 39 5.01 -8.63 -9.24
C ALA A 39 5.43 -7.16 -9.39
N ASP A 40 4.90 -6.47 -10.39
CA ASP A 40 5.04 -5.03 -10.49
C ASP A 40 3.68 -4.33 -10.33
N SER A 41 3.72 -3.00 -10.17
CA SER A 41 2.50 -2.22 -9.95
C SER A 41 1.60 -2.11 -11.19
N GLY A 42 2.08 -2.56 -12.34
CA GLY A 42 1.33 -2.58 -13.60
C GLY A 42 1.55 -1.37 -14.49
N PRO A 43 0.93 -1.37 -15.67
CA PRO A 43 1.15 -0.33 -16.66
C PRO A 43 0.49 0.99 -16.24
N ASP A 44 1.17 2.09 -16.52
CA ASP A 44 0.76 3.41 -16.11
C ASP A 44 -0.63 3.81 -16.62
N GLU A 45 -0.97 3.41 -17.83
CA GLU A 45 -2.29 3.70 -18.43
C GLU A 45 -3.45 3.01 -17.72
N ILE A 46 -3.19 1.97 -16.92
CA ILE A 46 -4.19 1.29 -16.08
C ILE A 46 -4.14 1.82 -14.66
N VAL A 47 -2.94 1.89 -14.07
CA VAL A 47 -2.73 2.28 -12.68
C VAL A 47 -3.14 3.73 -12.43
N LYS A 48 -2.74 4.64 -13.32
CA LYS A 48 -3.10 6.07 -13.24
C LYS A 48 -2.85 6.65 -11.85
N ALA A 49 -1.66 6.41 -11.32
CA ALA A 49 -1.31 6.84 -9.97
C ALA A 49 -1.39 8.36 -9.82
N ASP A 50 -1.93 8.77 -8.68
CA ASP A 50 -1.98 10.15 -8.21
C ASP A 50 -1.17 10.21 -6.92
N VAL A 51 -0.15 11.06 -6.89
CA VAL A 51 0.72 11.24 -5.74
C VAL A 51 0.60 12.69 -5.27
N TYR A 52 0.06 12.89 -4.10
CA TYR A 52 -0.22 14.21 -3.51
C TYR A 52 -0.98 15.15 -4.47
N GLY A 53 -1.98 14.62 -5.18
CA GLY A 53 -2.83 15.38 -6.08
C GLY A 53 -2.31 15.52 -7.50
N GLU A 54 -1.15 14.93 -7.83
CA GLU A 54 -0.55 15.02 -9.16
C GLU A 54 -0.39 13.65 -9.79
N ARG A 55 -0.68 13.55 -11.08
CA ARG A 55 -0.49 12.33 -11.86
C ARG A 55 0.99 11.92 -11.83
N SER A 56 1.25 10.65 -11.54
CA SER A 56 2.60 10.11 -11.43
C SER A 56 2.75 8.81 -12.20
N THR A 57 3.95 8.58 -12.75
CA THR A 57 4.35 7.31 -13.35
C THR A 57 5.21 6.47 -12.40
N ALA A 58 5.28 6.83 -11.12
CA ALA A 58 5.99 6.05 -10.12
C ALA A 58 5.45 4.62 -10.06
N SER A 59 6.35 3.66 -9.94
CA SER A 59 6.04 2.24 -9.91
C SER A 59 6.82 1.54 -8.80
N CYS A 60 6.47 0.30 -8.55
CA CYS A 60 7.16 -0.52 -7.56
C CYS A 60 7.15 -1.99 -7.96
N LYS A 61 8.09 -2.74 -7.39
CA LYS A 61 8.07 -4.19 -7.39
C LYS A 61 7.50 -4.66 -6.06
N MET A 62 6.74 -5.75 -6.09
CA MET A 62 6.06 -6.27 -4.90
C MET A 62 6.26 -7.76 -4.76
N MET A 63 6.18 -8.24 -3.54
CA MET A 63 6.10 -9.66 -3.23
C MET A 63 5.09 -9.87 -2.11
N PHE A 64 4.21 -10.84 -2.28
CA PHE A 64 3.10 -11.07 -1.35
C PHE A 64 3.25 -12.42 -0.65
N PHE A 65 3.12 -12.39 0.67
CA PHE A 65 3.13 -13.59 1.52
C PHE A 65 1.76 -13.74 2.17
N ASP A 66 1.01 -14.76 1.78
CA ASP A 66 -0.28 -15.05 2.40
C ASP A 66 -0.06 -15.83 3.69
N THR A 67 -0.57 -15.28 4.79
CA THR A 67 -0.60 -15.97 6.08
C THR A 67 -2.05 -16.23 6.48
N PRO A 68 -2.31 -17.08 7.49
CA PRO A 68 -3.69 -17.37 7.89
C PRO A 68 -4.50 -16.14 8.35
N THR A 69 -3.84 -15.07 8.77
CA THR A 69 -4.51 -13.89 9.36
C THR A 69 -4.41 -12.64 8.49
N VAL A 70 -3.23 -12.33 7.96
CA VAL A 70 -3.00 -11.13 7.15
C VAL A 70 -2.07 -11.47 6.00
N GLN A 71 -2.11 -10.67 4.95
CA GLN A 71 -1.10 -10.71 3.89
C GLN A 71 0.05 -9.79 4.26
N ILE A 72 1.29 -10.23 4.05
CA ILE A 72 2.48 -9.37 4.16
C ILE A 72 2.91 -8.98 2.76
N GLU A 73 3.05 -7.67 2.52
CA GLU A 73 3.49 -7.14 1.24
C GLU A 73 4.85 -6.50 1.39
N LEU A 74 5.80 -6.86 0.52
CA LEU A 74 7.07 -6.16 0.39
C LEU A 74 7.00 -5.25 -0.84
N ILE A 75 7.46 -4.01 -0.70
CA ILE A 75 7.41 -2.99 -1.75
C ILE A 75 8.80 -2.43 -1.98
N GLU A 76 9.33 -2.61 -3.19
CA GLU A 76 10.56 -1.96 -3.65
C GLU A 76 10.17 -0.85 -4.62
N PRO A 77 10.17 0.43 -4.19
CA PRO A 77 9.77 1.54 -5.07
C PRO A 77 10.86 1.85 -6.09
N ASP A 78 10.43 2.40 -7.24
CA ASP A 78 11.38 3.01 -8.17
C ASP A 78 11.91 4.35 -7.60
N GLU A 79 12.75 5.04 -8.36
CA GLU A 79 13.41 6.28 -7.90
C GLU A 79 12.49 7.51 -7.95
N LYS A 80 11.33 7.42 -8.57
CA LYS A 80 10.41 8.54 -8.70
C LYS A 80 9.71 8.85 -7.37
N PRO A 81 9.36 10.11 -7.11
CA PRO A 81 8.60 10.46 -5.91
C PRO A 81 7.30 9.69 -5.81
N SER A 82 7.05 9.12 -4.64
CA SER A 82 5.84 8.37 -4.31
C SER A 82 5.70 8.26 -2.79
N ALA A 83 4.53 7.86 -2.32
CA ALA A 83 4.34 7.55 -0.90
C ALA A 83 5.26 6.40 -0.45
N TRP A 84 5.63 5.50 -1.37
CA TRP A 84 6.58 4.43 -1.06
C TRP A 84 8.02 4.96 -0.94
N ARG A 85 8.49 5.68 -1.98
CA ARG A 85 9.87 6.21 -2.02
C ARG A 85 10.10 7.21 -0.90
N ASP A 86 9.14 8.08 -0.64
CA ASP A 86 9.29 9.13 0.37
C ASP A 86 9.44 8.54 1.77
N ILE A 87 8.68 7.51 2.12
CA ILE A 87 8.81 6.84 3.42
C ILE A 87 10.13 6.07 3.52
N LEU A 88 10.54 5.38 2.46
CA LEU A 88 11.83 4.70 2.43
C LEU A 88 12.99 5.68 2.63
N ASN A 89 12.95 6.83 1.97
CA ASN A 89 13.97 7.88 2.10
C ASN A 89 13.97 8.51 3.50
N GLU A 90 12.80 8.73 4.09
CA GLU A 90 12.66 9.38 5.38
C GLU A 90 13.03 8.46 6.55
N LYS A 91 12.57 7.22 6.53
CA LYS A 91 12.64 6.29 7.67
C LYS A 91 13.52 5.07 7.42
N GLY A 92 13.92 4.80 6.18
CA GLY A 92 14.58 3.56 5.81
C GLY A 92 13.60 2.41 5.65
N GLU A 93 14.14 1.19 5.55
CA GLU A 93 13.35 -0.02 5.37
C GLU A 93 12.49 -0.33 6.60
N GLY A 94 11.30 -0.86 6.37
CA GLY A 94 10.41 -1.32 7.42
C GLY A 94 8.95 -1.01 7.14
N LEU A 95 8.14 -0.92 8.20
CA LEU A 95 6.70 -0.75 8.10
C LEU A 95 6.32 0.49 7.30
N HIS A 96 5.46 0.29 6.30
CA HIS A 96 4.88 1.37 5.51
C HIS A 96 3.41 1.59 5.88
N HIS A 97 2.60 0.54 5.87
CA HIS A 97 1.16 0.67 6.09
C HIS A 97 0.52 -0.59 6.65
N ILE A 98 -0.71 -0.42 7.14
CA ILE A 98 -1.66 -1.50 7.31
C ILE A 98 -2.86 -1.24 6.40
N ALA A 99 -3.48 -2.29 5.87
CA ALA A 99 -4.55 -2.15 4.88
C ALA A 99 -5.87 -2.77 5.33
N PHE A 100 -6.94 -2.22 4.77
CA PHE A 100 -8.32 -2.61 5.01
C PHE A 100 -9.06 -2.75 3.68
N GLN A 101 -9.83 -3.82 3.52
CA GLN A 101 -10.76 -3.92 2.40
C GLN A 101 -11.99 -3.07 2.71
N VAL A 102 -12.35 -2.20 1.79
CA VAL A 102 -13.47 -1.28 1.96
C VAL A 102 -14.36 -1.26 0.71
N LYS A 103 -15.54 -0.66 0.86
CA LYS A 103 -16.41 -0.28 -0.26
C LYS A 103 -16.46 1.23 -0.31
N ASP A 104 -16.69 1.78 -1.50
CA ASP A 104 -16.73 3.23 -1.73
C ASP A 104 -15.47 3.93 -1.19
N ALA A 105 -14.32 3.49 -1.66
CA ALA A 105 -13.04 4.07 -1.25
C ALA A 105 -12.99 5.58 -1.50
N GLU A 106 -13.50 6.05 -2.64
CA GLU A 106 -13.52 7.48 -2.96
C GLU A 106 -14.32 8.30 -1.95
N GLY A 107 -15.49 7.82 -1.53
CA GLY A 107 -16.29 8.47 -0.49
C GLY A 107 -15.58 8.49 0.86
N LYS A 108 -14.90 7.40 1.20
CA LYS A 108 -14.11 7.29 2.43
C LYS A 108 -12.88 8.20 2.42
N ILE A 109 -12.20 8.30 1.29
CA ILE A 109 -11.08 9.24 1.10
C ILE A 109 -11.53 10.67 1.43
N LYS A 110 -12.68 11.08 0.86
CA LYS A 110 -13.24 12.41 1.11
C LYS A 110 -13.56 12.63 2.58
N THR A 111 -14.27 11.71 3.20
CA THR A 111 -14.64 11.81 4.62
C THR A 111 -13.42 11.84 5.53
N LEU A 112 -12.42 11.00 5.26
CA LEU A 112 -11.17 10.99 6.02
C LEU A 112 -10.42 12.31 5.88
N GLY A 113 -10.36 12.87 4.66
CA GLY A 113 -9.74 14.18 4.42
C GLY A 113 -10.40 15.30 5.25
N GLU A 114 -11.72 15.30 5.32
CA GLU A 114 -12.49 16.26 6.14
C GLU A 114 -12.20 16.10 7.63
N LYS A 115 -11.78 14.93 8.07
CA LYS A 115 -11.43 14.63 9.46
C LYS A 115 -9.93 14.83 9.77
N GLY A 116 -9.15 15.33 8.81
CA GLY A 116 -7.74 15.62 9.01
C GLY A 116 -6.80 14.46 8.65
N PHE A 117 -7.27 13.46 7.92
CA PHE A 117 -6.47 12.35 7.41
C PHE A 117 -6.32 12.47 5.89
N PRO A 118 -5.29 13.17 5.39
CA PRO A 118 -5.17 13.47 3.97
C PRO A 118 -4.75 12.25 3.15
N LEU A 119 -5.18 12.25 1.89
CA LEU A 119 -4.72 11.28 0.89
C LEU A 119 -3.27 11.57 0.51
N MET A 120 -2.42 10.52 0.55
CA MET A 120 -1.04 10.61 0.06
C MET A 120 -0.94 10.18 -1.40
N GLN A 121 -1.52 9.04 -1.73
CA GLN A 121 -1.40 8.43 -3.05
C GLN A 121 -2.58 7.49 -3.28
N LYS A 122 -3.05 7.42 -4.52
CA LYS A 122 -4.01 6.41 -4.95
C LYS A 122 -3.71 5.95 -6.37
N GLY A 123 -4.20 4.79 -6.72
CA GLY A 123 -4.10 4.25 -8.07
C GLY A 123 -4.97 3.02 -8.23
N ASN A 124 -5.13 2.59 -9.48
CA ASN A 124 -5.81 1.34 -9.75
C ASN A 124 -4.84 0.16 -9.61
N TYR A 125 -5.37 -1.03 -9.33
CA TYR A 125 -4.58 -2.26 -9.45
C TYR A 125 -4.10 -2.42 -10.90
N GLY A 126 -2.95 -3.04 -11.09
CA GLY A 126 -2.33 -3.15 -12.42
C GLY A 126 -3.16 -3.88 -13.47
N ASN A 127 -4.15 -4.66 -13.05
CA ASN A 127 -5.11 -5.32 -13.95
C ASN A 127 -6.48 -4.61 -14.03
N GLY A 128 -6.62 -3.45 -13.37
CA GLY A 128 -7.86 -2.66 -13.38
C GLY A 128 -8.99 -3.22 -12.52
N SER A 129 -8.75 -4.25 -11.71
CA SER A 129 -9.82 -4.93 -10.94
C SER A 129 -10.17 -4.25 -9.62
N GLY A 130 -9.52 -3.16 -9.28
CA GLY A 130 -9.75 -2.45 -8.04
C GLY A 130 -8.84 -1.24 -7.91
N MET A 131 -8.80 -0.65 -6.72
CA MET A 131 -7.98 0.51 -6.41
C MET A 131 -7.36 0.42 -5.02
N TYR A 132 -6.26 1.14 -4.83
CA TYR A 132 -5.65 1.37 -3.52
C TYR A 132 -5.58 2.85 -3.22
N ALA A 133 -5.55 3.20 -1.94
CA ALA A 133 -5.32 4.57 -1.49
C ALA A 133 -4.58 4.58 -0.17
N TYR A 134 -3.51 5.37 -0.08
CA TYR A 134 -2.77 5.59 1.15
C TYR A 134 -3.24 6.86 1.84
N ILE A 135 -3.67 6.72 3.08
CA ILE A 135 -4.17 7.80 3.93
C ILE A 135 -3.12 8.10 5.00
N ASP A 136 -2.74 9.36 5.13
CA ASP A 136 -1.79 9.77 6.15
C ASP A 136 -2.48 9.92 7.50
N ALA A 137 -2.38 8.92 8.34
CA ALA A 137 -2.90 8.93 9.71
C ALA A 137 -1.77 9.01 10.75
N ARG A 138 -0.55 9.36 10.34
CA ARG A 138 0.63 9.32 11.20
C ARG A 138 0.56 10.30 12.37
N LYS A 139 -0.08 11.45 12.20
CA LYS A 139 -0.20 12.46 13.27
C LYS A 139 -0.92 11.90 14.49
N ASP A 140 -2.08 11.31 14.30
CA ASP A 140 -2.92 10.83 15.39
C ASP A 140 -2.77 9.33 15.66
N LEU A 141 -2.68 8.51 14.59
CA LEU A 141 -2.67 7.05 14.68
C LEU A 141 -1.29 6.43 14.46
N LYS A 142 -0.26 7.26 14.20
CA LYS A 142 1.15 6.88 14.08
C LYS A 142 1.45 5.93 12.92
N LEU A 143 0.58 5.86 11.93
CA LEU A 143 0.61 4.86 10.89
C LEU A 143 -0.04 5.38 9.61
N ILE A 144 0.41 4.88 8.46
CA ILE A 144 -0.27 5.06 7.17
C ILE A 144 -1.31 3.95 7.06
N PHE A 145 -2.53 4.30 6.68
CA PHE A 145 -3.61 3.35 6.41
C PHE A 145 -3.81 3.22 4.91
N GLU A 146 -3.97 1.99 4.43
CA GLU A 146 -4.31 1.75 3.04
C GLU A 146 -5.75 1.27 2.94
N LEU A 147 -6.49 1.86 2.03
CA LEU A 147 -7.81 1.41 1.64
C LEU A 147 -7.68 0.62 0.33
N LEU A 148 -8.24 -0.58 0.32
CA LEU A 148 -8.28 -1.46 -0.86
C LEU A 148 -9.73 -1.68 -1.23
N GLU A 149 -10.06 -1.48 -2.49
CA GLU A 149 -11.40 -1.76 -3.00
C GLU A 149 -11.31 -2.59 -4.28
N SER A 150 -12.01 -3.72 -4.29
CA SER A 150 -12.17 -4.54 -5.50
C SER A 150 -13.47 -4.15 -6.19
N PHE A 151 -13.41 -3.97 -7.50
CA PHE A 151 -14.54 -3.56 -8.31
C PHE A 151 -15.39 -4.74 -8.77
#